data_d67b43df0e2409dee77b897ad64cb83c
#
_entry.id   d67b43df0e2409dee77b897ad64cb83c
#
_cell.length_a   1.000
_cell.length_b   1.000
_cell.length_c   1.000
_cell.angle_alpha   90.00
_cell.angle_beta   90.00
_cell.angle_gamma   90.00
#
_symmetry.space_group_name_H-M   'P 1'
#
loop_
_entity.id
_entity.type
_entity.pdbx_description
1 polymer ?
#
loop_
_entity_poly.entity_id
_entity_poly.type
_entity_poly.pdbx_seq_one_letter_code
_entity_poly.pdbx_strand_id
1 'polypeptide(L)'
;MEELADALSERFLVITYDRRGLSRSPASLDAPPVDMYRHANDAAVILRALAPRPARVLGSSFGALLALHVAEAYPDGVSTVIAHEPPLSEVVRDPALDAAMERIARIAQRDIRAALAELAALAGEGNQDEAGEESAEITEESVGNMRWFFRHDLHAVQRSGLTADRVAALPDRVRVVPSGGAQTPRERWENRCARELAARIGQPLLELPGGHDGLTIHPNGVAEVISRLAP
;
A
#
# COMPACT_ATOMS: atom_id res chain seq x y z
N MET A 1 -5.01 -10.96 -2.51
CA MET A 1 -3.86 -11.02 -1.55
C MET A 1 -3.71 -12.38 -0.88
N GLU A 2 -4.80 -13.17 -0.71
CA GLU A 2 -4.72 -14.52 -0.15
C GLU A 2 -3.84 -15.43 -1.01
N GLU A 3 -4.03 -15.47 -2.32
CA GLU A 3 -3.21 -16.27 -3.24
C GLU A 3 -1.70 -15.94 -3.17
N LEU A 4 -1.35 -14.66 -3.01
CA LEU A 4 0.05 -14.28 -2.80
C LEU A 4 0.59 -14.77 -1.46
N ALA A 5 -0.23 -14.71 -0.41
CA ALA A 5 0.14 -15.23 0.90
C ALA A 5 0.36 -16.74 0.85
N ASP A 6 -0.52 -17.48 0.16
CA ASP A 6 -0.40 -18.91 -0.05
C ASP A 6 0.89 -19.27 -0.81
N ALA A 7 1.16 -18.60 -1.92
CA ALA A 7 2.37 -18.82 -2.71
C ALA A 7 3.66 -18.51 -1.91
N LEU A 8 3.66 -17.47 -1.08
CA LEU A 8 4.79 -17.15 -0.21
C LEU A 8 4.94 -18.11 0.97
N SER A 9 3.84 -18.75 1.42
CA SER A 9 3.84 -19.65 2.58
C SER A 9 4.69 -20.91 2.38
N GLU A 10 4.99 -21.27 1.13
CA GLU A 10 5.92 -22.36 0.81
C GLU A 10 7.34 -22.14 1.37
N ARG A 11 7.72 -20.87 1.58
CA ARG A 11 9.09 -20.47 1.98
C ARG A 11 9.15 -19.60 3.23
N PHE A 12 8.05 -18.97 3.60
CA PHE A 12 8.00 -18.00 4.70
C PHE A 12 6.87 -18.33 5.67
N LEU A 13 7.04 -17.98 6.93
CA LEU A 13 5.90 -17.75 7.82
C LEU A 13 5.25 -16.43 7.36
N VAL A 14 4.07 -16.53 6.75
CA VAL A 14 3.32 -15.37 6.26
C VAL A 14 2.29 -14.94 7.28
N ILE A 15 2.29 -13.64 7.59
CA ILE A 15 1.33 -13.01 8.49
C ILE A 15 0.55 -11.97 7.68
N THR A 16 -0.75 -12.18 7.55
CA THR A 16 -1.70 -11.21 7.00
C THR A 16 -2.69 -10.77 8.06
N TYR A 17 -3.21 -9.56 7.95
CA TYR A 17 -4.22 -9.07 8.88
C TYR A 17 -5.11 -8.02 8.21
N ASP A 18 -6.33 -7.93 8.68
CA ASP A 18 -7.22 -6.84 8.31
C ASP A 18 -6.90 -5.63 9.15
N ARG A 19 -6.56 -4.51 8.50
CA ARG A 19 -6.26 -3.27 9.19
C ARG A 19 -7.50 -2.77 9.95
N ARG A 20 -7.25 -1.98 10.95
CA ARG A 20 -8.32 -1.28 11.71
C ARG A 20 -9.36 -0.66 10.78
N GLY A 21 -10.63 -0.95 11.03
CA GLY A 21 -11.79 -0.46 10.28
C GLY A 21 -12.11 -1.27 9.03
N LEU A 22 -11.30 -2.26 8.65
CA LEU A 22 -11.53 -3.09 7.47
C LEU A 22 -11.97 -4.50 7.84
N SER A 23 -12.86 -5.05 7.02
CA SER A 23 -13.27 -6.47 7.01
C SER A 23 -13.51 -7.04 8.42
N ARG A 24 -12.69 -7.97 8.89
CA ARG A 24 -12.82 -8.65 10.21
C ARG A 24 -12.31 -7.83 11.39
N SER A 25 -11.77 -6.63 11.15
CA SER A 25 -11.31 -5.69 12.19
C SER A 25 -12.17 -4.41 12.22
N PRO A 26 -13.51 -4.54 12.41
CA PRO A 26 -14.43 -3.41 12.29
C PRO A 26 -14.14 -2.33 13.33
N ALA A 27 -14.38 -1.08 12.96
CA ALA A 27 -14.37 0.06 13.85
C ALA A 27 -15.51 1.01 13.48
N SER A 28 -15.92 1.84 14.44
CA SER A 28 -16.97 2.84 14.17
C SER A 28 -16.47 3.89 13.19
N LEU A 29 -17.28 4.24 12.20
CA LEU A 29 -17.01 5.35 11.29
C LEU A 29 -16.94 6.71 12.03
N ASP A 30 -17.52 6.80 13.22
CA ASP A 30 -17.46 7.99 14.09
C ASP A 30 -16.24 7.95 15.04
N ALA A 31 -15.37 6.95 14.92
CA ALA A 31 -14.13 6.91 15.67
C ALA A 31 -13.25 8.14 15.37
N PRO A 32 -12.37 8.55 16.30
CA PRO A 32 -11.40 9.61 16.02
C PRO A 32 -10.58 9.28 14.78
N PRO A 33 -10.10 10.29 14.02
CA PRO A 33 -9.22 10.10 12.87
C PRO A 33 -8.04 9.19 13.22
N VAL A 34 -7.71 8.29 12.32
CA VAL A 34 -6.57 7.40 12.42
C VAL A 34 -5.46 7.94 11.52
N ASP A 35 -4.26 8.05 12.05
CA ASP A 35 -3.07 8.45 11.30
C ASP A 35 -2.17 7.23 10.96
N MET A 36 -1.15 7.46 10.14
CA MET A 36 -0.21 6.40 9.74
C MET A 36 0.57 5.83 10.92
N TYR A 37 0.84 6.62 11.95
CA TYR A 37 1.54 6.14 13.15
C TYR A 37 0.69 5.16 13.95
N ARG A 38 -0.62 5.39 14.00
CA ARG A 38 -1.55 4.46 14.67
C ARG A 38 -1.60 3.13 13.90
N HIS A 39 -1.70 3.18 12.59
CA HIS A 39 -1.66 1.98 11.75
C HIS A 39 -0.31 1.24 11.88
N ALA A 40 0.80 1.97 11.88
CA ALA A 40 2.13 1.39 12.07
C ALA A 40 2.30 0.73 13.43
N ASN A 41 1.75 1.35 14.49
CA ASN A 41 1.77 0.75 15.83
C ASN A 41 0.94 -0.53 15.92
N ASP A 42 -0.23 -0.56 15.28
CA ASP A 42 -1.05 -1.79 15.23
C ASP A 42 -0.27 -2.94 14.54
N ALA A 43 0.38 -2.67 13.41
CA ALA A 43 1.23 -3.65 12.74
C ALA A 43 2.45 -4.06 13.59
N ALA A 44 3.10 -3.12 14.28
CA ALA A 44 4.22 -3.41 15.15
C ALA A 44 3.83 -4.31 16.35
N VAL A 45 2.61 -4.15 16.88
CA VAL A 45 2.07 -5.04 17.94
C VAL A 45 1.92 -6.47 17.39
N ILE A 46 1.38 -6.62 16.18
CA ILE A 46 1.24 -7.92 15.52
C ILE A 46 2.62 -8.57 15.29
N LEU A 47 3.58 -7.81 14.77
CA LEU A 47 4.94 -8.29 14.54
C LEU A 47 5.60 -8.76 15.83
N ARG A 48 5.51 -7.99 16.92
CA ARG A 48 6.06 -8.39 18.22
C ARG A 48 5.44 -9.67 18.76
N ALA A 49 4.15 -9.88 18.50
CA ALA A 49 3.45 -11.06 18.99
C ALA A 49 3.70 -12.33 18.17
N LEU A 50 3.87 -12.20 16.85
CA LEU A 50 3.83 -13.34 15.94
C LEU A 50 5.14 -13.57 15.18
N ALA A 51 5.97 -12.55 14.96
CA ALA A 51 7.20 -12.70 14.19
C ALA A 51 8.36 -13.15 15.11
N PRO A 52 8.95 -14.32 14.87
CA PRO A 52 10.06 -14.84 15.69
C PRO A 52 11.40 -14.15 15.41
N ARG A 53 11.48 -13.35 14.36
CA ARG A 53 12.67 -12.64 13.86
C ARG A 53 12.22 -11.34 13.22
N PRO A 54 13.16 -10.36 12.95
CA PRO A 54 12.83 -9.21 12.14
C PRO A 54 12.20 -9.62 10.81
N ALA A 55 11.03 -9.05 10.52
CA ALA A 55 10.18 -9.43 9.41
C ALA A 55 10.57 -8.74 8.10
N ARG A 56 10.26 -9.38 6.97
CA ARG A 56 10.09 -8.68 5.69
C ARG A 56 8.65 -8.18 5.63
N VAL A 57 8.46 -6.90 5.41
CA VAL A 57 7.15 -6.27 5.32
C VAL A 57 6.88 -5.90 3.87
N LEU A 58 5.86 -6.50 3.29
CA LEU A 58 5.40 -6.22 1.93
C LEU A 58 4.11 -5.41 1.98
N GLY A 59 4.02 -4.35 1.23
CA GLY A 59 2.79 -3.59 1.06
C GLY A 59 2.65 -3.02 -0.35
N SER A 60 1.40 -2.87 -0.80
CA SER A 60 1.04 -2.18 -2.03
C SER A 60 0.24 -0.92 -1.71
N SER A 61 0.46 0.14 -2.47
CA SER A 61 -0.27 1.40 -2.35
C SER A 61 -0.30 1.91 -0.89
N PHE A 62 -1.45 2.08 -0.26
CA PHE A 62 -1.57 2.40 1.16
C PHE A 62 -0.72 1.47 2.03
N GLY A 63 -0.73 0.16 1.74
CA GLY A 63 0.06 -0.83 2.46
C GLY A 63 1.58 -0.60 2.34
N ALA A 64 2.05 -0.08 1.20
CA ALA A 64 3.44 0.27 0.99
C ALA A 64 3.86 1.49 1.84
N LEU A 65 3.03 2.52 1.87
CA LEU A 65 3.22 3.67 2.75
C LEU A 65 3.24 3.23 4.23
N LEU A 66 2.29 2.36 4.60
CA LEU A 66 2.23 1.79 5.95
C LEU A 66 3.49 0.99 6.29
N ALA A 67 3.99 0.15 5.37
CA ALA A 67 5.20 -0.65 5.59
C ALA A 67 6.43 0.23 5.89
N LEU A 68 6.57 1.35 5.20
CA LEU A 68 7.62 2.34 5.47
C LEU A 68 7.47 2.97 6.86
N HIS A 69 6.25 3.33 7.27
CA HIS A 69 5.99 3.83 8.63
C HIS A 69 6.21 2.77 9.72
N VAL A 70 5.94 1.49 9.42
CA VAL A 70 6.25 0.39 10.35
C VAL A 70 7.75 0.27 10.57
N ALA A 71 8.54 0.35 9.50
CA ALA A 71 9.99 0.31 9.60
C ALA A 71 10.56 1.51 10.39
N GLU A 72 9.96 2.69 10.25
CA GLU A 72 10.33 3.87 11.02
C GLU A 72 9.97 3.74 12.51
N ALA A 73 8.76 3.26 12.80
CA ALA A 73 8.27 3.12 14.18
C ALA A 73 8.86 1.91 14.92
N TYR A 74 9.24 0.86 14.19
CA TYR A 74 9.72 -0.40 14.75
C TYR A 74 10.86 -1.01 13.93
N PRO A 75 12.00 -0.29 13.81
CA PRO A 75 13.11 -0.72 12.97
C PRO A 75 13.78 -2.02 13.43
N ASP A 76 13.71 -2.36 14.72
CA ASP A 76 14.27 -3.60 15.26
C ASP A 76 13.48 -4.85 14.87
N GLY A 77 12.21 -4.67 14.52
CA GLY A 77 11.33 -5.76 14.08
C GLY A 77 11.23 -5.92 12.58
N VAL A 78 11.90 -5.07 11.80
CA VAL A 78 11.84 -5.08 10.33
C VAL A 78 13.25 -5.24 9.76
N SER A 79 13.43 -6.24 8.90
CA SER A 79 14.69 -6.44 8.15
C SER A 79 14.61 -5.89 6.72
N THR A 80 13.43 -5.98 6.10
CA THR A 80 13.22 -5.51 4.73
C THR A 80 11.83 -4.94 4.56
N VAL A 81 11.72 -3.81 3.88
CA VAL A 81 10.45 -3.26 3.39
C VAL A 81 10.42 -3.39 1.88
N ILE A 82 9.40 -4.04 1.35
CA ILE A 82 9.10 -4.05 -0.09
C ILE A 82 7.89 -3.14 -0.28
N ALA A 83 8.14 -1.94 -0.81
CA ALA A 83 7.13 -0.89 -0.94
C ALA A 83 6.69 -0.77 -2.41
N HIS A 84 5.55 -1.39 -2.73
CA HIS A 84 5.01 -1.37 -4.10
C HIS A 84 4.13 -0.14 -4.31
N GLU A 85 4.65 0.78 -5.13
CA GLU A 85 3.96 2.01 -5.55
C GLU A 85 3.32 2.80 -4.39
N PRO A 86 4.11 3.21 -3.39
CA PRO A 86 3.61 3.92 -2.23
C PRO A 86 3.10 5.33 -2.60
N PRO A 87 1.94 5.77 -2.08
CA PRO A 87 1.42 7.12 -2.28
C PRO A 87 2.20 8.14 -1.43
N LEU A 88 3.24 8.73 -2.00
CA LEU A 88 4.19 9.62 -1.30
C LEU A 88 4.04 11.07 -1.78
N SER A 89 3.05 11.79 -1.25
CA SER A 89 2.78 13.20 -1.61
C SER A 89 3.95 14.15 -1.28
N GLU A 90 4.77 13.81 -0.27
CA GLU A 90 5.97 14.59 0.08
C GLU A 90 7.16 14.32 -0.86
N VAL A 91 7.08 13.25 -1.65
CA VAL A 91 8.10 12.90 -2.65
C VAL A 91 7.72 13.41 -4.04
N VAL A 92 6.48 13.17 -4.45
CA VAL A 92 5.91 13.65 -5.72
C VAL A 92 4.57 14.32 -5.46
N ARG A 93 4.52 15.63 -5.55
CA ARG A 93 3.28 16.39 -5.41
C ARG A 93 2.46 16.32 -6.68
N ASP A 94 1.16 16.09 -6.52
CA ASP A 94 0.18 16.15 -7.60
C ASP A 94 -1.12 16.83 -7.12
N PRO A 95 -1.17 18.18 -7.16
CA PRO A 95 -2.34 18.92 -6.67
C PRO A 95 -3.64 18.61 -7.41
N ALA A 96 -3.56 18.14 -8.66
CA ALA A 96 -4.75 17.78 -9.42
C ALA A 96 -5.33 16.45 -8.91
N LEU A 97 -4.47 15.48 -8.61
CA LEU A 97 -4.87 14.22 -7.98
C LEU A 97 -5.42 14.45 -6.57
N ASP A 98 -4.75 15.29 -5.76
CA ASP A 98 -5.22 15.64 -4.42
C ASP A 98 -6.64 16.24 -4.47
N ALA A 99 -6.88 17.19 -5.37
CA ALA A 99 -8.20 17.81 -5.56
C ALA A 99 -9.25 16.80 -6.06
N ALA A 100 -8.87 15.86 -6.93
CA ALA A 100 -9.74 14.79 -7.40
C ALA A 100 -10.13 13.85 -6.25
N MET A 101 -9.17 13.41 -5.45
CA MET A 101 -9.41 12.52 -4.30
C MET A 101 -10.28 13.19 -3.23
N GLU A 102 -10.07 14.48 -2.94
CA GLU A 102 -10.94 15.25 -2.04
C GLU A 102 -12.38 15.38 -2.58
N ARG A 103 -12.55 15.56 -3.90
CA ARG A 103 -13.87 15.58 -4.54
C ARG A 103 -14.55 14.21 -4.37
N ILE A 104 -13.85 13.13 -4.65
CA ILE A 104 -14.36 11.76 -4.52
C ILE A 104 -14.73 11.48 -3.06
N ALA A 105 -13.91 11.88 -2.10
CA ALA A 105 -14.21 11.73 -0.68
C ALA A 105 -15.50 12.46 -0.25
N ARG A 106 -15.76 13.66 -0.80
CA ARG A 106 -17.04 14.37 -0.56
C ARG A 106 -18.24 13.64 -1.15
N ILE A 107 -18.09 13.03 -2.33
CA ILE A 107 -19.13 12.20 -2.95
C ILE A 107 -19.40 10.98 -2.07
N ALA A 108 -18.34 10.31 -1.58
CA ALA A 108 -18.43 9.11 -0.74
C ALA A 108 -19.24 9.32 0.56
N GLN A 109 -19.30 10.53 1.09
CA GLN A 109 -20.11 10.87 2.27
C GLN A 109 -21.62 10.77 2.00
N ARG A 110 -22.05 10.87 0.75
CA ARG A 110 -23.45 10.87 0.33
C ARG A 110 -23.82 9.64 -0.47
N ASP A 111 -22.95 9.24 -1.37
CA ASP A 111 -23.12 8.12 -2.28
C ASP A 111 -21.78 7.42 -2.54
N ILE A 112 -21.58 6.32 -1.82
CA ILE A 112 -20.35 5.54 -1.93
C ILE A 112 -20.21 4.88 -3.32
N ARG A 113 -21.31 4.49 -3.95
CA ARG A 113 -21.26 3.83 -5.26
C ARG A 113 -20.85 4.83 -6.36
N ALA A 114 -21.38 6.05 -6.30
CA ALA A 114 -20.94 7.13 -7.18
C ALA A 114 -19.44 7.46 -6.96
N ALA A 115 -18.96 7.48 -5.72
CA ALA A 115 -17.54 7.68 -5.41
C ALA A 115 -16.65 6.57 -5.98
N LEU A 116 -17.10 5.31 -5.90
CA LEU A 116 -16.37 4.17 -6.47
C LEU A 116 -16.29 4.27 -8.00
N ALA A 117 -17.38 4.69 -8.66
CA ALA A 117 -17.38 4.90 -10.11
C ALA A 117 -16.41 6.01 -10.54
N GLU A 118 -16.36 7.14 -9.80
CA GLU A 118 -15.41 8.23 -10.04
C GLU A 118 -13.95 7.77 -9.79
N LEU A 119 -13.72 6.98 -8.74
CA LEU A 119 -12.40 6.42 -8.46
C LEU A 119 -11.94 5.47 -9.56
N ALA A 120 -12.84 4.60 -10.03
CA ALA A 120 -12.54 3.68 -11.12
C ALA A 120 -12.25 4.43 -12.44
N ALA A 121 -12.99 5.51 -12.72
CA ALA A 121 -12.72 6.36 -13.88
C ALA A 121 -11.34 7.03 -13.78
N LEU A 122 -10.97 7.53 -12.60
CA LEU A 122 -9.67 8.13 -12.35
C LEU A 122 -8.52 7.10 -12.49
N ALA A 123 -8.74 5.85 -12.05
CA ALA A 123 -7.79 4.75 -12.18
C ALA A 123 -7.74 4.19 -13.60
N GLY A 124 -8.89 4.14 -14.30
CA GLY A 124 -9.04 3.50 -15.61
C GLY A 124 -8.31 4.18 -16.76
N GLU A 125 -7.99 5.47 -16.65
CA GLU A 125 -7.17 6.19 -17.63
C GLU A 125 -5.71 5.68 -17.69
N GLY A 126 -5.29 4.84 -16.72
CA GLY A 126 -3.96 4.27 -16.65
C GLY A 126 -3.89 2.73 -16.58
N ASN A 127 -5.01 2.02 -16.58
CA ASN A 127 -5.07 0.57 -16.27
C ASN A 127 -5.67 -0.26 -17.41
N GLN A 128 -5.43 0.09 -18.66
CA GLN A 128 -6.07 -0.59 -19.81
C GLN A 128 -5.64 -2.06 -19.97
N ASP A 129 -4.48 -2.46 -19.47
CA ASP A 129 -3.97 -3.82 -19.61
C ASP A 129 -4.49 -4.78 -18.49
N GLU A 130 -4.99 -4.24 -17.39
CA GLU A 130 -5.62 -5.00 -16.30
C GLU A 130 -7.16 -5.10 -16.44
N ALA A 131 -7.74 -4.40 -17.41
CA ALA A 131 -9.19 -4.36 -17.69
C ALA A 131 -9.78 -5.67 -18.27
N GLY A 132 -8.98 -6.73 -18.39
CA GLY A 132 -9.40 -8.05 -18.87
C GLY A 132 -9.99 -8.97 -17.80
N GLU A 133 -9.89 -8.65 -16.53
CA GLU A 133 -10.53 -9.42 -15.46
C GLU A 133 -11.89 -8.82 -15.12
N GLU A 134 -12.92 -9.67 -15.03
CA GLU A 134 -14.25 -9.30 -14.58
C GLU A 134 -14.16 -8.36 -13.40
N SER A 135 -14.76 -7.18 -13.52
CA SER A 135 -14.79 -6.22 -12.42
C SER A 135 -15.33 -6.93 -11.18
N ALA A 136 -14.48 -7.06 -10.18
CA ALA A 136 -14.83 -7.79 -8.95
C ALA A 136 -16.18 -7.28 -8.43
N GLU A 137 -17.08 -8.21 -8.10
CA GLU A 137 -18.41 -7.88 -7.61
C GLU A 137 -18.27 -6.94 -6.40
N ILE A 138 -18.94 -5.79 -6.45
CA ILE A 138 -18.96 -4.84 -5.34
C ILE A 138 -19.80 -5.44 -4.21
N THR A 139 -19.13 -6.06 -3.25
CA THR A 139 -19.75 -6.65 -2.05
C THR A 139 -20.03 -5.57 -0.99
N GLU A 140 -20.94 -5.86 -0.06
CA GLU A 140 -21.19 -4.97 1.08
C GLU A 140 -19.92 -4.80 1.96
N GLU A 141 -19.07 -5.80 2.03
CA GLU A 141 -17.79 -5.74 2.72
C GLU A 141 -16.84 -4.73 2.02
N SER A 142 -16.70 -4.83 0.69
CA SER A 142 -15.88 -3.89 -0.08
C SER A 142 -16.40 -2.46 0.02
N VAL A 143 -17.73 -2.28 0.01
CA VAL A 143 -18.38 -0.99 0.24
C VAL A 143 -18.05 -0.45 1.64
N GLY A 144 -18.13 -1.29 2.67
CA GLY A 144 -17.77 -0.93 4.05
C GLY A 144 -16.30 -0.49 4.18
N ASN A 145 -15.40 -1.26 3.56
CA ASN A 145 -13.97 -0.96 3.52
C ASN A 145 -13.69 0.39 2.83
N MET A 146 -14.37 0.68 1.72
CA MET A 146 -14.20 1.94 1.01
C MET A 146 -14.79 3.14 1.75
N ARG A 147 -15.88 2.95 2.51
CA ARG A 147 -16.38 4.00 3.42
C ARG A 147 -15.36 4.35 4.48
N TRP A 148 -14.72 3.34 5.07
CA TRP A 148 -13.63 3.55 6.02
C TRP A 148 -12.46 4.29 5.37
N PHE A 149 -12.03 3.83 4.19
CA PHE A 149 -10.94 4.44 3.45
C PHE A 149 -11.16 5.94 3.25
N PHE A 150 -12.31 6.34 2.68
CA PHE A 150 -12.59 7.75 2.43
C PHE A 150 -12.78 8.58 3.70
N ARG A 151 -13.22 7.95 4.79
CA ARG A 151 -13.45 8.64 6.07
C ARG A 151 -12.19 8.84 6.88
N HIS A 152 -11.25 7.88 6.85
CA HIS A 152 -10.08 7.82 7.71
C HIS A 152 -8.76 7.68 6.95
N ASP A 153 -8.63 6.65 6.11
CA ASP A 153 -7.36 6.25 5.54
C ASP A 153 -6.82 7.28 4.52
N LEU A 154 -7.68 7.88 3.70
CA LEU A 154 -7.28 8.91 2.75
C LEU A 154 -6.62 10.10 3.46
N HIS A 155 -7.19 10.54 4.59
CA HIS A 155 -6.59 11.61 5.39
C HIS A 155 -5.26 11.19 6.03
N ALA A 156 -5.13 9.91 6.43
CA ALA A 156 -3.87 9.38 6.95
C ALA A 156 -2.77 9.42 5.88
N VAL A 157 -3.10 9.06 4.63
CA VAL A 157 -2.18 9.17 3.48
C VAL A 157 -1.76 10.62 3.24
N GLN A 158 -2.73 11.52 3.08
CA GLN A 158 -2.48 12.94 2.78
C GLN A 158 -1.66 13.66 3.85
N ARG A 159 -1.70 13.18 5.10
CA ARG A 159 -1.00 13.76 6.25
C ARG A 159 0.16 12.91 6.75
N SER A 160 0.59 11.93 5.97
CA SER A 160 1.64 10.98 6.39
C SER A 160 2.95 11.69 6.73
N GLY A 161 3.27 12.77 6.00
CA GLY A 161 4.50 13.55 6.17
C GLY A 161 5.78 12.74 5.93
N LEU A 162 5.68 11.56 5.30
CA LEU A 162 6.83 10.70 5.04
C LEU A 162 7.62 11.22 3.84
N THR A 163 8.83 11.69 4.09
CA THR A 163 9.76 12.17 3.06
C THR A 163 10.76 11.08 2.68
N ALA A 164 11.39 11.21 1.51
CA ALA A 164 12.49 10.32 1.12
C ALA A 164 13.68 10.39 2.10
N ASP A 165 13.96 11.57 2.68
CA ASP A 165 15.03 11.74 3.67
C ASP A 165 14.75 10.94 4.95
N ARG A 166 13.50 10.89 5.40
CA ARG A 166 13.11 10.04 6.54
C ARG A 166 13.29 8.56 6.24
N VAL A 167 12.96 8.13 5.02
CA VAL A 167 13.20 6.76 4.57
C VAL A 167 14.69 6.46 4.48
N ALA A 168 15.49 7.38 3.94
CA ALA A 168 16.94 7.24 3.85
C ALA A 168 17.64 7.24 5.24
N ALA A 169 16.99 7.83 6.25
CA ALA A 169 17.50 7.85 7.63
C ALA A 169 17.18 6.57 8.43
N LEU A 170 16.49 5.61 7.83
CA LEU A 170 16.27 4.31 8.48
C LEU A 170 17.62 3.63 8.76
N PRO A 171 17.75 2.88 9.87
CA PRO A 171 18.99 2.19 10.18
C PRO A 171 19.43 1.22 9.07
N ASP A 172 20.73 1.07 8.84
CA ASP A 172 21.32 0.22 7.79
C ASP A 172 20.84 -1.24 7.81
N ARG A 173 20.41 -1.73 8.97
CA ARG A 173 19.82 -3.08 9.10
C ARG A 173 18.44 -3.23 8.46
N VAL A 174 17.79 -2.12 8.11
CA VAL A 174 16.48 -2.10 7.44
C VAL A 174 16.70 -1.84 5.95
N ARG A 175 16.56 -2.88 5.16
CA ARG A 175 16.64 -2.74 3.71
C ARG A 175 15.32 -2.21 3.16
N VAL A 176 15.34 -1.12 2.41
CA VAL A 176 14.17 -0.64 1.67
C VAL A 176 14.30 -1.02 0.20
N VAL A 177 13.27 -1.66 -0.32
CA VAL A 177 13.14 -2.10 -1.72
C VAL A 177 11.93 -1.39 -2.33
N PRO A 178 12.11 -0.19 -2.93
CA PRO A 178 11.05 0.43 -3.71
C PRO A 178 10.69 -0.46 -4.90
N SER A 179 9.41 -0.65 -5.16
CA SER A 179 8.98 -1.47 -6.29
C SER A 179 7.83 -0.81 -7.06
N GLY A 180 7.73 -1.17 -8.33
CA GLY A 180 6.66 -0.73 -9.23
C GLY A 180 6.24 -1.86 -10.16
N GLY A 181 5.00 -1.79 -10.67
CA GLY A 181 4.51 -2.74 -11.63
C GLY A 181 5.18 -2.55 -12.99
N ALA A 182 5.60 -3.66 -13.62
CA ALA A 182 6.22 -3.65 -14.94
C ALA A 182 5.28 -3.08 -16.02
N GLN A 183 3.97 -3.19 -15.78
CA GLN A 183 2.91 -2.69 -16.67
C GLN A 183 2.31 -1.37 -16.20
N THR A 184 2.67 -0.86 -15.02
CA THR A 184 2.20 0.47 -14.59
C THR A 184 2.82 1.55 -15.48
N PRO A 185 2.01 2.41 -16.12
CA PRO A 185 2.52 3.53 -16.90
C PRO A 185 3.46 4.39 -16.05
N ARG A 186 4.60 4.81 -16.64
CA ARG A 186 5.62 5.57 -15.91
C ARG A 186 5.14 6.94 -15.44
N GLU A 187 4.16 7.48 -16.12
CA GLU A 187 3.51 8.77 -15.84
C GLU A 187 2.55 8.68 -14.64
N ARG A 188 2.09 7.48 -14.32
CA ARG A 188 1.17 7.27 -13.21
C ARG A 188 1.83 7.71 -11.89
N TRP A 189 1.06 8.43 -11.08
CA TRP A 189 1.60 9.10 -9.90
C TRP A 189 2.28 8.13 -8.93
N GLU A 190 1.68 6.96 -8.66
CA GLU A 190 2.21 5.97 -7.74
C GLU A 190 3.53 5.38 -8.25
N ASN A 191 3.65 5.14 -9.58
CA ASN A 191 4.89 4.69 -10.19
C ASN A 191 5.98 5.77 -10.11
N ARG A 192 5.60 7.04 -10.35
CA ARG A 192 6.50 8.19 -10.17
C ARG A 192 7.00 8.30 -8.73
N CYS A 193 6.11 8.11 -7.74
CA CYS A 193 6.48 8.08 -6.32
C CYS A 193 7.53 6.99 -6.03
N ALA A 194 7.29 5.76 -6.52
CA ALA A 194 8.21 4.65 -6.32
C ALA A 194 9.59 4.90 -6.96
N ARG A 195 9.62 5.42 -8.20
CA ARG A 195 10.86 5.76 -8.92
C ARG A 195 11.63 6.88 -8.24
N GLU A 196 10.95 7.93 -7.85
CA GLU A 196 11.57 9.07 -7.18
C GLU A 196 12.09 8.68 -5.79
N LEU A 197 11.36 7.87 -5.04
CA LEU A 197 11.84 7.31 -3.79
C LEU A 197 13.11 6.50 -4.01
N ALA A 198 13.11 5.58 -4.98
CA ALA A 198 14.26 4.75 -5.33
C ALA A 198 15.50 5.60 -5.64
N ALA A 199 15.33 6.63 -6.48
CA ALA A 199 16.40 7.55 -6.85
C ALA A 199 16.97 8.32 -5.63
N ARG A 200 16.09 8.85 -4.77
CA ARG A 200 16.51 9.66 -3.61
C ARG A 200 17.20 8.85 -2.52
N ILE A 201 16.80 7.59 -2.31
CA ILE A 201 17.46 6.72 -1.33
C ILE A 201 18.60 5.90 -1.93
N GLY A 202 18.95 6.09 -3.21
CA GLY A 202 20.05 5.40 -3.88
C GLY A 202 19.83 3.89 -4.05
N GLN A 203 18.57 3.44 -4.16
CA GLN A 203 18.22 2.03 -4.34
C GLN A 203 17.68 1.78 -5.74
N PRO A 204 17.91 0.61 -6.35
CA PRO A 204 17.26 0.25 -7.60
C PRO A 204 15.76 0.06 -7.40
N LEU A 205 14.96 0.42 -8.41
CA LEU A 205 13.55 0.06 -8.43
C LEU A 205 13.40 -1.42 -8.77
N LEU A 206 12.69 -2.18 -7.95
CA LEU A 206 12.31 -3.55 -8.26
C LEU A 206 11.05 -3.54 -9.13
N GLU A 207 11.14 -4.07 -10.33
CA GLU A 207 9.95 -4.28 -11.18
C GLU A 207 9.28 -5.59 -10.80
N LEU A 208 7.97 -5.52 -10.47
CA LEU A 208 7.13 -6.67 -10.18
C LEU A 208 6.17 -6.95 -11.34
N PRO A 209 5.75 -8.21 -11.55
CA PRO A 209 4.76 -8.56 -12.57
C PRO A 209 3.44 -7.80 -12.39
N GLY A 210 2.81 -7.43 -13.50
CA GLY A 210 1.56 -6.69 -13.54
C GLY A 210 1.73 -5.18 -13.36
N GLY A 211 0.63 -4.52 -13.09
CA GLY A 211 0.54 -3.08 -12.83
C GLY A 211 0.47 -2.75 -11.34
N HIS A 212 -0.33 -1.71 -11.02
CA HIS A 212 -0.55 -1.26 -9.64
C HIS A 212 -1.14 -2.35 -8.74
N ASP A 213 -2.05 -3.15 -9.29
CA ASP A 213 -2.71 -4.26 -8.61
C ASP A 213 -2.01 -5.61 -8.83
N GLY A 214 -0.79 -5.61 -9.38
CA GLY A 214 -0.01 -6.78 -9.75
C GLY A 214 0.19 -7.80 -8.62
N LEU A 215 0.23 -7.35 -7.36
CA LEU A 215 0.32 -8.23 -6.20
C LEU A 215 -0.91 -9.14 -6.04
N THR A 216 -2.04 -8.71 -6.56
CA THR A 216 -3.32 -9.45 -6.51
C THR A 216 -3.54 -10.24 -7.80
N ILE A 217 -3.18 -9.66 -8.95
CA ILE A 217 -3.48 -10.22 -10.28
C ILE A 217 -2.42 -11.24 -10.71
N HIS A 218 -1.15 -11.06 -10.29
CA HIS A 218 -0.03 -11.92 -10.65
C HIS A 218 0.68 -12.53 -9.41
N PRO A 219 -0.06 -13.16 -8.46
CA PRO A 219 0.47 -13.55 -7.15
C PRO A 219 1.67 -14.48 -7.24
N ASN A 220 1.62 -15.48 -8.12
CA ASN A 220 2.71 -16.46 -8.27
C ASN A 220 4.00 -15.83 -8.82
N GLY A 221 3.87 -14.97 -9.85
CA GLY A 221 5.02 -14.27 -10.41
C GLY A 221 5.65 -13.31 -9.40
N VAL A 222 4.83 -12.60 -8.64
CA VAL A 222 5.29 -11.72 -7.56
C VAL A 222 5.98 -12.52 -6.46
N ALA A 223 5.39 -13.66 -6.02
CA ALA A 223 6.00 -14.53 -5.02
C ALA A 223 7.35 -15.07 -5.46
N GLU A 224 7.50 -15.42 -6.74
CA GLU A 224 8.78 -15.88 -7.31
C GLU A 224 9.85 -14.80 -7.22
N VAL A 225 9.54 -13.56 -7.63
CA VAL A 225 10.47 -12.43 -7.56
C VAL A 225 10.87 -12.13 -6.12
N ILE A 226 9.89 -12.03 -5.20
CA ILE A 226 10.15 -11.75 -3.78
C ILE A 226 11.00 -12.85 -3.12
N SER A 227 10.74 -14.10 -3.47
CA SER A 227 11.47 -15.26 -2.92
C SER A 227 12.95 -15.29 -3.33
N ARG A 228 13.32 -14.64 -4.43
CA ARG A 228 14.70 -14.50 -4.90
C ARG A 228 15.45 -13.32 -4.28
N LEU A 229 14.76 -12.41 -3.60
CA LEU A 229 15.44 -11.32 -2.92
C LEU A 229 16.33 -11.89 -1.82
N ALA A 230 17.61 -11.52 -1.85
CA ALA A 230 18.54 -11.90 -0.79
C ALA A 230 18.04 -11.45 0.58
N PRO A 231 18.38 -12.18 1.65
CA PRO A 231 18.05 -11.81 3.02
C PRO A 231 18.59 -10.44 3.38
#